data_d5085673dd19ab51ac56df08cdb9b0c7
#
_entry.id   d5085673dd19ab51ac56df08cdb9b0c7
#
_cell.length_a   1.000
_cell.length_b   1.000
_cell.length_c   1.000
_cell.angle_alpha   90.00
_cell.angle_beta   90.00
_cell.angle_gamma   90.00
#
_symmetry.space_group_name_H-M   'P 1'
#
loop_
_entity.id
_entity.type
_entity.pdbx_description
1 polymer ?
#
loop_
_entity_poly.entity_id
_entity_poly.type
_entity_poly.pdbx_seq_one_letter_code
_entity_poly.pdbx_strand_id
1 'polypeptide(L)'
;MVVIEIESEEWNYVAIKKIIVAVIAAAVCICSKASVEGEQTQPKYAWHSSYSQKQAVEYLLENEYYQGFGSFWQCNVLTELSNGQIEMWDIGWSLDGKNNLEILEWLQLLEHAESLPIGKTFIFYNKVDDRGFDTCPLLKNGKMVFENGYYYIFVYDSVEEMLEGVE
;
A
#
# COMPACT_ATOMS: atom_id res chain seq x y z
N MET A 1 -66.65 22.79 1.97
CA MET A 1 -66.16 21.39 1.88
C MET A 1 -64.96 21.31 0.93
N VAL A 2 -63.90 22.11 1.22
CA VAL A 2 -62.67 22.16 0.37
C VAL A 2 -61.38 22.07 1.20
N VAL A 3 -61.46 22.00 2.55
CA VAL A 3 -60.27 22.04 3.41
C VAL A 3 -59.65 20.66 3.68
N ILE A 4 -60.36 19.55 3.36
CA ILE A 4 -59.91 18.19 3.71
C ILE A 4 -58.97 17.57 2.65
N GLU A 5 -59.01 18.03 1.40
CA GLU A 5 -58.16 17.45 0.33
C GLU A 5 -56.69 17.93 0.39
N ILE A 6 -56.44 19.14 0.86
CA ILE A 6 -55.05 19.69 0.92
C ILE A 6 -54.21 18.99 1.98
N GLU A 7 -54.76 18.61 3.12
CA GLU A 7 -54.04 17.90 4.17
C GLU A 7 -53.60 16.50 3.74
N SER A 8 -54.36 15.79 2.92
CA SER A 8 -54.02 14.44 2.51
C SER A 8 -52.84 14.40 1.51
N GLU A 9 -52.68 15.39 0.67
CA GLU A 9 -51.54 15.47 -0.26
C GLU A 9 -50.24 15.83 0.44
N GLU A 10 -50.24 16.74 1.43
CA GLU A 10 -49.06 17.07 2.19
C GLU A 10 -48.54 15.87 3.03
N TRP A 11 -49.44 15.11 3.65
CA TRP A 11 -49.09 13.91 4.38
C TRP A 11 -48.47 12.83 3.49
N ASN A 12 -49.01 12.64 2.30
CA ASN A 12 -48.47 11.72 1.31
C ASN A 12 -47.09 12.16 0.83
N TYR A 13 -46.85 13.44 0.61
CA TYR A 13 -45.56 13.95 0.19
C TYR A 13 -44.45 13.78 1.26
N VAL A 14 -44.76 14.03 2.52
CA VAL A 14 -43.84 13.82 3.64
C VAL A 14 -43.53 12.33 3.83
N ALA A 15 -44.54 11.47 3.68
CA ALA A 15 -44.35 10.01 3.79
C ALA A 15 -43.47 9.49 2.63
N ILE A 16 -43.68 9.94 1.40
CA ILE A 16 -42.86 9.58 0.24
C ILE A 16 -41.43 10.04 0.41
N LYS A 17 -41.16 11.26 0.89
CA LYS A 17 -39.81 11.74 1.17
C LYS A 17 -39.07 10.86 2.21
N LYS A 18 -39.74 10.48 3.29
CA LYS A 18 -39.18 9.59 4.32
C LYS A 18 -38.83 8.22 3.75
N ILE A 19 -39.66 7.66 2.89
CA ILE A 19 -39.42 6.40 2.21
C ILE A 19 -38.21 6.49 1.28
N ILE A 20 -38.10 7.55 0.48
CA ILE A 20 -36.99 7.78 -0.43
C ILE A 20 -35.68 7.89 0.36
N VAL A 21 -35.65 8.67 1.45
CA VAL A 21 -34.46 8.80 2.30
C VAL A 21 -34.06 7.45 2.91
N ALA A 22 -35.03 6.67 3.38
CA ALA A 22 -34.76 5.34 3.95
C ALA A 22 -34.19 4.36 2.90
N VAL A 23 -34.71 4.39 1.67
CA VAL A 23 -34.21 3.55 0.56
C VAL A 23 -32.78 3.96 0.18
N ILE A 24 -32.50 5.26 0.08
CA ILE A 24 -31.14 5.76 -0.22
C ILE A 24 -30.17 5.34 0.89
N ALA A 25 -30.55 5.51 2.15
CA ALA A 25 -29.70 5.11 3.29
C ALA A 25 -29.44 3.60 3.30
N ALA A 26 -30.45 2.78 3.02
CA ALA A 26 -30.29 1.33 2.91
C ALA A 26 -29.36 0.94 1.75
N ALA A 27 -29.51 1.59 0.58
CA ALA A 27 -28.65 1.37 -0.58
C ALA A 27 -27.19 1.72 -0.27
N VAL A 28 -26.93 2.85 0.38
CA VAL A 28 -25.58 3.27 0.81
C VAL A 28 -24.98 2.24 1.79
N CYS A 29 -25.76 1.77 2.76
CA CYS A 29 -25.30 0.75 3.71
C CYS A 29 -24.98 -0.58 3.01
N ILE A 30 -25.78 -1.00 2.03
CA ILE A 30 -25.54 -2.24 1.26
C ILE A 30 -24.28 -2.09 0.40
N CYS A 31 -24.11 -0.96 -0.29
CA CYS A 31 -22.93 -0.69 -1.09
C CYS A 31 -21.65 -0.63 -0.22
N SER A 32 -21.74 -0.02 0.96
CA SER A 32 -20.60 0.04 1.90
C SER A 32 -20.20 -1.34 2.40
N LYS A 33 -21.17 -2.20 2.75
CA LYS A 33 -20.89 -3.59 3.14
C LYS A 33 -20.30 -4.40 2.01
N ALA A 34 -20.85 -4.29 0.80
CA ALA A 34 -20.33 -4.99 -0.38
C ALA A 34 -18.88 -4.55 -0.71
N SER A 35 -18.54 -3.28 -0.49
CA SER A 35 -17.17 -2.80 -0.65
C SER A 35 -16.21 -3.39 0.37
N VAL A 36 -16.63 -3.51 1.63
CA VAL A 36 -15.81 -4.11 2.69
C VAL A 36 -15.65 -5.63 2.51
N GLU A 37 -16.71 -6.33 2.13
CA GLU A 37 -16.66 -7.77 1.86
C GLU A 37 -15.91 -8.08 0.55
N GLY A 38 -15.95 -7.19 -0.43
CA GLY A 38 -15.18 -7.29 -1.67
C GLY A 38 -13.66 -7.22 -1.46
N GLU A 39 -13.18 -6.52 -0.43
CA GLU A 39 -11.76 -6.51 -0.07
C GLU A 39 -11.25 -7.87 0.45
N GLN A 40 -12.13 -8.72 1.01
CA GLN A 40 -11.75 -10.03 1.53
C GLN A 40 -11.69 -11.13 0.45
N THR A 41 -12.32 -10.92 -0.70
CA THR A 41 -12.33 -11.86 -1.83
C THR A 41 -11.53 -11.30 -3.01
N GLN A 42 -10.28 -10.88 -2.76
CA GLN A 42 -9.43 -10.28 -3.78
C GLN A 42 -9.18 -11.26 -4.93
N PRO A 43 -9.37 -10.86 -6.19
CA PRO A 43 -8.98 -11.68 -7.32
C PRO A 43 -7.47 -11.89 -7.30
N LYS A 44 -7.04 -13.08 -7.72
CA LYS A 44 -5.64 -13.56 -7.77
C LYS A 44 -4.64 -12.62 -8.47
N TYR A 45 -5.10 -11.48 -8.98
CA TYR A 45 -4.36 -10.48 -9.75
C TYR A 45 -4.54 -9.05 -9.24
N ALA A 46 -5.06 -8.85 -8.03
CA ALA A 46 -5.06 -7.53 -7.43
C ALA A 46 -3.62 -7.15 -7.09
N TRP A 47 -3.03 -6.31 -7.92
CA TRP A 47 -1.65 -5.81 -7.83
C TRP A 47 -1.34 -5.11 -6.49
N HIS A 48 -2.38 -4.71 -5.77
CA HIS A 48 -2.27 -4.02 -4.50
C HIS A 48 -3.38 -4.47 -3.56
N SER A 49 -3.10 -5.44 -2.72
CA SER A 49 -3.96 -5.69 -1.57
C SER A 49 -3.59 -4.70 -0.47
N SER A 50 -4.43 -3.70 -0.25
CA SER A 50 -4.26 -2.74 0.86
C SER A 50 -4.11 -3.44 2.21
N TYR A 51 -4.78 -4.58 2.39
CA TYR A 51 -4.65 -5.42 3.57
C TYR A 51 -3.24 -6.02 3.72
N SER A 52 -2.68 -6.57 2.65
CA SER A 52 -1.32 -7.15 2.67
C SER A 52 -0.23 -6.11 2.90
N GLN A 53 -0.43 -4.88 2.41
CA GLN A 53 0.47 -3.76 2.67
C GLN A 53 0.38 -3.28 4.12
N LYS A 54 -0.83 -3.20 4.69
CA LYS A 54 -1.03 -2.89 6.12
C LYS A 54 -0.33 -3.89 7.03
N GLN A 55 -0.45 -5.19 6.75
CA GLN A 55 0.28 -6.22 7.50
C GLN A 55 1.80 -6.00 7.47
N ALA A 56 2.33 -5.64 6.30
CA ALA A 56 3.76 -5.35 6.17
C ALA A 56 4.16 -4.09 6.96
N VAL A 57 3.36 -3.02 6.89
CA VAL A 57 3.59 -1.79 7.66
C VAL A 57 3.53 -2.06 9.17
N GLU A 58 2.53 -2.79 9.65
CA GLU A 58 2.41 -3.19 11.05
C GLU A 58 3.66 -3.94 11.49
N TYR A 59 4.10 -4.94 10.71
CA TYR A 59 5.33 -5.69 10.99
C TYR A 59 6.58 -4.80 11.06
N LEU A 60 6.75 -3.87 10.09
CA LEU A 60 7.89 -2.98 10.05
C LEU A 60 7.93 -2.06 11.29
N LEU A 61 6.80 -1.46 11.67
CA LEU A 61 6.70 -0.58 12.84
C LEU A 61 6.91 -1.34 14.16
N GLU A 62 6.35 -2.54 14.30
CA GLU A 62 6.53 -3.38 15.50
C GLU A 62 7.98 -3.83 15.70
N ASN A 63 8.78 -3.93 14.63
CA ASN A 63 10.18 -4.34 14.65
C ASN A 63 11.16 -3.18 14.47
N GLU A 64 10.68 -1.94 14.53
CA GLU A 64 11.49 -0.72 14.48
C GLU A 64 12.28 -0.54 13.16
N TYR A 65 11.70 -0.98 12.03
CA TYR A 65 12.24 -0.75 10.70
C TYR A 65 11.60 0.48 10.07
N TYR A 66 12.31 1.60 10.07
CA TYR A 66 11.76 2.90 9.66
C TYR A 66 12.27 3.41 8.31
N GLN A 67 13.33 2.79 7.75
CA GLN A 67 13.96 3.23 6.52
C GLN A 67 14.15 2.07 5.56
N GLY A 68 13.75 2.24 4.29
CA GLY A 68 13.84 1.13 3.35
C GLY A 68 13.76 1.53 1.89
N PHE A 69 13.89 0.52 1.05
CA PHE A 69 13.88 0.63 -0.39
C PHE A 69 12.72 -0.16 -1.00
N GLY A 70 12.22 0.32 -2.11
CA GLY A 70 11.19 -0.37 -2.87
C GLY A 70 11.00 0.24 -4.24
N SER A 71 10.05 -0.29 -5.02
CA SER A 71 9.64 0.36 -6.25
C SER A 71 8.72 1.55 -5.95
N PHE A 72 8.62 2.46 -6.89
CA PHE A 72 7.81 3.68 -6.81
C PHE A 72 6.43 3.50 -6.14
N TRP A 73 5.65 2.52 -6.60
CA TRP A 73 4.32 2.28 -6.07
C TRP A 73 4.31 1.82 -4.61
N GLN A 74 5.32 1.09 -4.22
CA GLN A 74 5.44 0.55 -2.86
C GLN A 74 5.92 1.63 -1.89
N CYS A 75 6.88 2.46 -2.30
CA CYS A 75 7.43 3.53 -1.47
C CYS A 75 6.35 4.49 -1.00
N ASN A 76 5.56 5.04 -1.92
CA ASN A 76 4.51 5.99 -1.60
C ASN A 76 3.43 5.37 -0.70
N VAL A 77 3.02 4.13 -0.97
CA VAL A 77 1.99 3.46 -0.18
C VAL A 77 2.47 3.14 1.25
N LEU A 78 3.70 2.66 1.43
CA LEU A 78 4.22 2.37 2.76
C LEU A 78 4.36 3.65 3.60
N THR A 79 4.87 4.71 3.01
CA THR A 79 4.98 6.01 3.68
C THR A 79 3.60 6.53 4.09
N GLU A 80 2.60 6.44 3.22
CA GLU A 80 1.22 6.88 3.51
C GLU A 80 0.59 6.01 4.59
N LEU A 81 0.62 4.69 4.47
CA LEU A 81 0.01 3.77 5.42
C LEU A 81 0.67 3.81 6.81
N SER A 82 1.94 4.16 6.89
CA SER A 82 2.66 4.35 8.15
C SER A 82 2.49 5.75 8.75
N ASN A 83 1.71 6.62 8.11
CA ASN A 83 1.55 8.01 8.54
C ASN A 83 2.89 8.78 8.53
N GLY A 84 3.76 8.49 7.57
CA GLY A 84 5.08 9.09 7.43
C GLY A 84 6.13 8.58 8.42
N GLN A 85 5.85 7.51 9.17
CA GLN A 85 6.83 6.93 10.10
C GLN A 85 7.86 6.05 9.37
N ILE A 86 7.51 5.51 8.22
CA ILE A 86 8.42 4.76 7.36
C ILE A 86 8.81 5.65 6.19
N GLU A 87 10.11 5.84 6.04
CA GLU A 87 10.74 6.57 4.96
C GLU A 87 11.27 5.59 3.91
N MET A 88 10.94 5.85 2.64
CA MET A 88 11.22 4.92 1.56
C MET A 88 11.97 5.60 0.42
N TRP A 89 13.02 4.94 -0.05
CA TRP A 89 13.80 5.28 -1.24
C TRP A 89 13.27 4.49 -2.43
N ASP A 90 12.90 5.20 -3.48
CA ASP A 90 12.48 4.58 -4.74
C ASP A 90 13.70 4.13 -5.54
N ILE A 91 13.78 2.84 -5.81
CA ILE A 91 14.87 2.23 -6.56
C ILE A 91 14.39 1.59 -7.85
N GLY A 92 15.11 1.89 -8.93
CA GLY A 92 14.97 1.19 -10.19
C GLY A 92 15.64 -0.18 -10.12
N TRP A 93 14.89 -1.19 -10.50
CA TRP A 93 15.46 -2.51 -10.75
C TRP A 93 15.96 -2.52 -12.19
N SER A 94 17.26 -2.42 -12.40
CA SER A 94 17.82 -2.52 -13.74
C SER A 94 17.53 -3.91 -14.34
N LEU A 95 16.72 -3.92 -15.39
CA LEU A 95 16.37 -5.13 -16.14
C LEU A 95 17.51 -5.61 -17.05
N ASP A 96 18.59 -4.85 -17.15
CA ASP A 96 19.73 -5.11 -18.04
C ASP A 96 20.84 -5.99 -17.42
N GLY A 97 20.59 -6.49 -16.21
CA GLY A 97 21.53 -7.33 -15.47
C GLY A 97 22.71 -6.55 -14.86
N LYS A 98 22.72 -5.23 -14.94
CA LYS A 98 23.60 -4.37 -14.18
C LYS A 98 22.93 -4.10 -12.84
N ASN A 99 23.42 -4.76 -11.83
CA ASN A 99 22.84 -4.75 -10.49
C ASN A 99 23.18 -3.49 -9.69
N ASN A 100 23.09 -2.33 -10.33
CA ASN A 100 23.36 -1.06 -9.67
C ASN A 100 22.09 -0.61 -8.93
N LEU A 101 22.28 -0.19 -7.69
CA LEU A 101 21.26 0.54 -6.96
C LEU A 101 21.07 1.90 -7.65
N GLU A 102 20.02 2.03 -8.45
CA GLU A 102 19.66 3.28 -9.08
C GLU A 102 18.54 3.93 -8.27
N ILE A 103 18.85 5.06 -7.62
CA ILE A 103 17.85 5.88 -6.95
C ILE A 103 17.08 6.65 -8.02
N LEU A 104 15.76 6.46 -8.09
CA LEU A 104 14.92 7.17 -9.03
C LEU A 104 14.54 8.54 -8.47
N GLU A 105 15.15 9.61 -9.00
CA GLU A 105 14.98 10.98 -8.49
C GLU A 105 13.57 11.54 -8.67
N TRP A 106 12.78 10.98 -9.56
CA TRP A 106 11.45 11.49 -9.83
C TRP A 106 10.41 10.98 -8.83
N LEU A 107 9.56 11.88 -8.36
CA LEU A 107 8.47 11.60 -7.41
C LEU A 107 8.88 11.08 -6.02
N GLN A 108 10.09 11.40 -5.59
CA GLN A 108 10.52 11.27 -4.20
C GLN A 108 11.12 12.59 -3.66
N LEU A 109 11.47 12.61 -2.40
CA LEU A 109 12.10 13.80 -1.80
C LEU A 109 13.48 14.03 -2.42
N LEU A 110 13.84 15.29 -2.68
CA LEU A 110 15.17 15.64 -3.20
C LEU A 110 16.30 15.14 -2.30
N GLU A 111 16.06 15.10 -0.99
CA GLU A 111 17.00 14.59 0.02
C GLU A 111 17.34 13.11 -0.19
N HIS A 112 16.42 12.32 -0.75
CA HIS A 112 16.66 10.90 -1.06
C HIS A 112 17.66 10.70 -2.21
N ALA A 113 17.78 11.66 -3.13
CA ALA A 113 18.78 11.62 -4.18
C ALA A 113 20.21 11.94 -3.65
N GLU A 114 20.29 12.67 -2.54
CA GLU A 114 21.55 13.15 -1.96
C GLU A 114 22.04 12.30 -0.77
N SER A 115 21.14 11.53 -0.13
CA SER A 115 21.48 10.75 1.07
C SER A 115 20.81 9.37 1.05
N LEU A 116 21.54 8.37 1.51
CA LEU A 116 21.04 7.01 1.73
C LEU A 116 20.62 6.82 3.20
N PRO A 117 19.78 5.82 3.50
CA PRO A 117 19.43 5.46 4.88
C PRO A 117 20.67 5.22 5.74
N ILE A 118 20.58 5.57 7.02
CA ILE A 118 21.64 5.37 7.99
C ILE A 118 21.24 4.25 8.96
N GLY A 119 22.10 3.23 9.09
CA GLY A 119 21.84 2.07 9.96
C GLY A 119 20.92 1.03 9.33
N LYS A 120 20.11 0.40 10.17
CA LYS A 120 19.23 -0.69 9.72
C LYS A 120 18.28 -0.24 8.61
N THR A 121 18.25 -1.00 7.54
CA THR A 121 17.40 -0.74 6.39
C THR A 121 16.71 -2.02 5.91
N PHE A 122 15.72 -1.87 5.03
CA PHE A 122 15.03 -3.01 4.45
C PHE A 122 14.74 -2.80 2.96
N ILE A 123 14.51 -3.92 2.27
CA ILE A 123 13.92 -3.92 0.93
C ILE A 123 12.51 -4.50 1.03
N PHE A 124 11.55 -3.75 0.51
CA PHE A 124 10.17 -4.19 0.34
C PHE A 124 9.94 -4.67 -1.09
N TYR A 125 9.81 -5.96 -1.26
CA TYR A 125 9.76 -6.61 -2.56
C TYR A 125 8.38 -7.19 -2.87
N ASN A 126 7.87 -6.93 -4.09
CA ASN A 126 6.59 -7.46 -4.57
C ASN A 126 6.80 -8.79 -5.30
N LYS A 127 6.10 -9.83 -4.89
CA LYS A 127 6.15 -11.17 -5.52
C LYS A 127 5.67 -11.20 -6.97
N VAL A 128 4.83 -10.24 -7.37
CA VAL A 128 4.35 -10.16 -8.76
C VAL A 128 5.42 -9.64 -9.71
N ASP A 129 6.37 -8.86 -9.19
CA ASP A 129 7.52 -8.34 -9.94
C ASP A 129 8.69 -9.34 -9.99
N ASP A 130 8.42 -10.61 -9.77
CA ASP A 130 9.33 -11.76 -9.55
C ASP A 130 10.34 -12.04 -10.68
N ARG A 131 10.50 -11.10 -11.61
CA ARG A 131 11.43 -11.17 -12.73
C ARG A 131 12.88 -10.92 -12.33
N GLY A 132 13.33 -11.46 -11.26
CA GLY A 132 14.70 -11.27 -10.80
C GLY A 132 14.91 -11.58 -9.33
N PHE A 133 13.90 -12.12 -8.66
CA PHE A 133 14.01 -12.49 -7.26
C PHE A 133 15.25 -13.36 -6.99
N ASP A 134 15.42 -14.45 -7.75
CA ASP A 134 16.55 -15.37 -7.59
C ASP A 134 17.89 -14.81 -8.09
N THR A 135 17.85 -13.72 -8.86
CA THR A 135 19.05 -13.13 -9.49
C THR A 135 19.39 -11.74 -8.96
N CYS A 136 18.55 -11.16 -8.12
CA CYS A 136 18.80 -9.84 -7.54
C CYS A 136 19.89 -9.92 -6.46
N PRO A 137 21.10 -9.38 -6.68
CA PRO A 137 22.19 -9.46 -5.69
C PRO A 137 21.85 -8.74 -4.39
N LEU A 138 21.07 -7.68 -4.46
CA LEU A 138 20.64 -6.95 -3.26
C LEU A 138 19.89 -7.85 -2.28
N LEU A 139 19.02 -8.74 -2.77
CA LEU A 139 18.25 -9.65 -1.92
C LEU A 139 19.10 -10.78 -1.35
N LYS A 140 20.22 -11.10 -1.99
CA LYS A 140 21.10 -12.20 -1.60
C LYS A 140 21.78 -11.97 -0.24
N ASN A 141 22.12 -10.72 0.07
CA ASN A 141 22.74 -10.34 1.33
C ASN A 141 21.73 -10.13 2.46
N GLY A 142 20.43 -9.99 2.11
CA GLY A 142 19.38 -9.70 3.06
C GLY A 142 18.86 -10.93 3.80
N LYS A 143 18.44 -10.69 5.04
CA LYS A 143 17.69 -11.67 5.80
C LYS A 143 16.20 -11.46 5.55
N MET A 144 15.53 -12.45 4.96
CA MET A 144 14.08 -12.42 4.83
C MET A 144 13.42 -12.57 6.21
N VAL A 145 12.63 -11.58 6.61
CA VAL A 145 11.99 -11.51 7.94
C VAL A 145 10.48 -11.53 7.88
N PHE A 146 9.92 -11.21 6.73
CA PHE A 146 8.45 -11.19 6.53
C PHE A 146 8.10 -11.71 5.15
N GLU A 147 7.00 -12.44 5.10
CA GLU A 147 6.40 -12.92 3.88
C GLU A 147 4.88 -12.97 4.03
N ASN A 148 4.15 -12.50 3.03
CA ASN A 148 2.73 -12.77 2.87
C ASN A 148 2.39 -13.16 1.42
N GLY A 149 1.12 -13.19 1.05
CA GLY A 149 0.68 -13.58 -0.30
C GLY A 149 1.28 -12.73 -1.43
N TYR A 150 1.74 -11.50 -1.16
CA TYR A 150 2.13 -10.51 -2.17
C TYR A 150 3.53 -9.92 -1.98
N TYR A 151 4.09 -9.95 -0.78
CA TYR A 151 5.30 -9.21 -0.44
C TYR A 151 6.29 -10.03 0.35
N TYR A 152 7.58 -9.67 0.17
CA TYR A 152 8.69 -10.06 1.02
C TYR A 152 9.30 -8.80 1.65
N ILE A 153 9.87 -8.95 2.85
CA ILE A 153 10.74 -7.95 3.46
C ILE A 153 12.07 -8.61 3.76
N PHE A 154 13.13 -8.00 3.22
CA PHE A 154 14.53 -8.34 3.52
C PHE A 154 15.14 -7.22 4.33
N VAL A 155 15.85 -7.54 5.40
CA VAL A 155 16.49 -6.57 6.28
C VAL A 155 18.00 -6.71 6.26
N TYR A 156 18.66 -5.58 6.52
CA TYR A 156 20.12 -5.42 6.54
C TYR A 156 20.50 -4.55 7.73
N ASP A 157 21.69 -4.77 8.31
CA ASP A 157 22.18 -3.92 9.39
C ASP A 157 22.65 -2.55 8.87
N SER A 158 22.99 -2.44 7.58
CA SER A 158 23.30 -1.17 6.90
C SER A 158 23.12 -1.25 5.38
N VAL A 159 23.17 -0.10 4.71
CA VAL A 159 23.17 -0.01 3.25
C VAL A 159 24.46 -0.61 2.67
N GLU A 160 25.59 -0.47 3.36
CA GLU A 160 26.85 -1.06 2.93
C GLU A 160 26.77 -2.58 2.88
N GLU A 161 26.15 -3.22 3.88
CA GLU A 161 25.91 -4.67 3.87
C GLU A 161 25.00 -5.06 2.69
N MET A 162 23.92 -4.29 2.46
CA MET A 162 23.02 -4.53 1.34
C MET A 162 23.75 -4.50 -0.01
N LEU A 163 24.70 -3.59 -0.17
CA LEU A 163 25.46 -3.39 -1.41
C LEU A 163 26.72 -4.27 -1.53
N GLU A 164 27.05 -5.09 -0.53
CA GLU A 164 28.24 -5.92 -0.55
C GLU A 164 28.21 -6.90 -1.75
N GLY A 165 29.22 -6.81 -2.61
CA GLY A 165 29.34 -7.66 -3.80
C GLY A 165 28.37 -7.31 -4.93
N VAL A 166 27.73 -6.14 -4.88
CA VAL A 166 26.96 -5.54 -5.96
C VAL A 166 27.90 -4.63 -6.74
N GLU A 167 28.29 -5.04 -7.99
CA GLU A 167 29.16 -4.28 -8.91
C GLU A 167 28.32 -3.50 -9.93
#